data_16f5062d14a2b6489eb0789c9f5078a5
#
_entry.id   16f5062d14a2b6489eb0789c9f5078a5
#
_cell.length_a   1.000
_cell.length_b   1.000
_cell.length_c   1.000
_cell.angle_alpha   90.00
_cell.angle_beta   90.00
_cell.angle_gamma   90.00
#
_symmetry.space_group_name_H-M   'P 1'
#
loop_
_entity.id
_entity.type
_entity.pdbx_description
1 polymer ?
#
loop_
_entity_poly.entity_id
_entity_poly.type
_entity_poly.pdbx_seq_one_letter_code
_entity_poly.pdbx_strand_id
1 'polypeptide(L)'
;SARASRIDLVAAVRSAYYNVLLAEQSLEVLNEAVSTTQRVVDNTEDLFKNGLVAEYDLITAQVQLSNLKPQVLQAKSAIDITKLQLKMYLSIPENVEVEVKGTLDDFRERVLLGEDYSMDISENTTLRTLDIQRELLEHQEKLIQTTRMPTIAAFGQISYIGQERVDLSGLMGGAMGGATLPANQSKFWWQYPINVGAQISIPIFAGLKKTN
;
A
#
# COMPACT_ATOMS: atom_id res chain seq x y z
N SER A 1 -0.25 11.90 0.17
CA SER A 1 -0.55 12.90 1.19
C SER A 1 -1.90 12.59 1.86
N ALA A 2 -2.15 13.08 3.08
CA ALA A 2 -3.37 12.80 3.85
C ALA A 2 -4.67 13.16 3.08
N ARG A 3 -4.64 14.22 2.25
CA ARG A 3 -5.79 14.62 1.42
C ARG A 3 -6.11 13.58 0.34
N ALA A 4 -5.10 13.03 -0.35
CA ALA A 4 -5.28 11.98 -1.35
C ALA A 4 -5.87 10.73 -0.70
N SER A 5 -5.31 10.29 0.43
CA SER A 5 -5.78 9.14 1.18
C SER A 5 -7.25 9.27 1.63
N ARG A 6 -7.67 10.50 2.00
CA ARG A 6 -9.06 10.78 2.36
C ARG A 6 -10.00 10.68 1.16
N ILE A 7 -9.58 11.19 0.00
CA ILE A 7 -10.37 11.11 -1.24
C ILE A 7 -10.54 9.64 -1.66
N ASP A 8 -9.45 8.88 -1.62
CA ASP A 8 -9.47 7.45 -1.95
C ASP A 8 -10.37 6.66 -1.01
N LEU A 9 -10.33 6.97 0.30
CA LEU A 9 -11.20 6.32 1.28
C LEU A 9 -12.67 6.64 1.01
N VAL A 10 -13.02 7.90 0.73
CA VAL A 10 -14.41 8.29 0.40
C VAL A 10 -14.89 7.57 -0.86
N ALA A 11 -14.04 7.47 -1.88
CA ALA A 11 -14.37 6.72 -3.10
C ALA A 11 -14.57 5.23 -2.82
N ALA A 12 -13.70 4.62 -1.99
CA ALA A 12 -13.83 3.22 -1.60
C ALA A 12 -15.11 2.94 -0.81
N VAL A 13 -15.46 3.82 0.15
CA VAL A 13 -16.71 3.70 0.92
C VAL A 13 -17.93 3.83 0.01
N ARG A 14 -17.94 4.78 -0.93
CA ARG A 14 -19.03 4.93 -1.91
C ARG A 14 -19.17 3.68 -2.79
N SER A 15 -18.07 3.16 -3.29
CA SER A 15 -18.07 1.94 -4.09
C SER A 15 -18.58 0.75 -3.29
N ALA A 16 -18.13 0.57 -2.05
CA ALA A 16 -18.61 -0.50 -1.17
C ALA A 16 -20.13 -0.37 -0.88
N TYR A 17 -20.60 0.85 -0.66
CA TYR A 17 -22.04 1.13 -0.48
C TYR A 17 -22.88 0.71 -1.69
N TYR A 18 -22.46 1.12 -2.91
CA TYR A 18 -23.15 0.72 -4.12
C TYR A 18 -23.09 -0.79 -4.38
N ASN A 19 -22.01 -1.45 -4.00
CA ASN A 19 -21.89 -2.90 -4.11
C ASN A 19 -22.90 -3.63 -3.20
N VAL A 20 -23.18 -3.10 -2.01
CA VAL A 20 -24.24 -3.65 -1.14
C VAL A 20 -25.62 -3.49 -1.80
N LEU A 21 -25.95 -2.30 -2.31
CA LEU A 21 -27.24 -2.06 -2.99
C LEU A 21 -27.39 -2.99 -4.21
N LEU A 22 -26.33 -3.16 -4.99
CA LEU A 22 -26.33 -4.06 -6.15
C LEU A 22 -26.56 -5.51 -5.75
N ALA A 23 -25.93 -5.97 -4.66
CA ALA A 23 -26.11 -7.32 -4.15
C ALA A 23 -27.54 -7.54 -3.62
N GLU A 24 -28.12 -6.56 -2.92
CA GLU A 24 -29.50 -6.63 -2.43
C GLU A 24 -30.50 -6.64 -3.59
N GLN A 25 -30.32 -5.81 -4.60
CA GLN A 25 -31.17 -5.81 -5.80
C GLN A 25 -31.04 -7.10 -6.60
N SER A 26 -29.83 -7.67 -6.68
CA SER A 26 -29.60 -8.96 -7.34
C SER A 26 -30.35 -10.09 -6.64
N LEU A 27 -30.39 -10.07 -5.31
CA LEU A 27 -31.19 -11.04 -4.53
C LEU A 27 -32.70 -10.87 -4.80
N GLU A 28 -33.17 -9.64 -4.88
CA GLU A 28 -34.58 -9.36 -5.18
C GLU A 28 -34.97 -9.93 -6.55
N VAL A 29 -34.18 -9.68 -7.59
CA VAL A 29 -34.40 -10.23 -8.95
C VAL A 29 -34.38 -11.76 -8.95
N LEU A 30 -33.45 -12.38 -8.20
CA LEU A 30 -33.40 -13.84 -8.09
C LEU A 30 -34.62 -14.41 -7.36
N ASN A 31 -35.13 -13.74 -6.33
CA ASN A 31 -36.35 -14.15 -5.64
C ASN A 31 -37.58 -14.05 -6.55
N GLU A 32 -37.66 -13.02 -7.38
CA GLU A 32 -38.71 -12.87 -8.39
C GLU A 32 -38.62 -13.98 -9.45
N ALA A 33 -37.40 -14.31 -9.90
CA ALA A 33 -37.17 -15.43 -10.83
C ALA A 33 -37.58 -16.76 -10.21
N VAL A 34 -37.28 -17.02 -8.93
CA VAL A 34 -37.75 -18.21 -8.21
C VAL A 34 -39.26 -18.25 -8.14
N SER A 35 -39.92 -17.15 -7.77
CA SER A 35 -41.39 -17.05 -7.71
C SER A 35 -42.05 -17.32 -9.07
N THR A 36 -41.49 -16.75 -10.14
CA THR A 36 -41.98 -16.95 -11.48
C THR A 36 -41.79 -18.39 -11.96
N THR A 37 -40.62 -18.98 -11.72
CA THR A 37 -40.33 -20.36 -12.09
C THR A 37 -41.15 -21.35 -11.26
N GLN A 38 -41.44 -21.06 -9.98
CA GLN A 38 -42.35 -21.86 -9.17
C GLN A 38 -43.76 -21.91 -9.78
N ARG A 39 -44.28 -20.77 -10.19
CA ARG A 39 -45.60 -20.72 -10.90
C ARG A 39 -45.60 -21.54 -12.19
N VAL A 40 -44.47 -21.57 -12.92
CA VAL A 40 -44.31 -22.42 -14.12
C VAL A 40 -44.35 -23.90 -13.72
N VAL A 41 -43.65 -24.30 -12.65
CA VAL A 41 -43.71 -25.67 -12.15
C VAL A 41 -45.13 -26.06 -11.75
N ASP A 42 -45.81 -25.24 -10.96
CA ASP A 42 -47.16 -25.50 -10.49
C ASP A 42 -48.17 -25.65 -11.69
N ASN A 43 -48.08 -24.76 -12.67
CA ASN A 43 -48.90 -24.83 -13.90
C ASN A 43 -48.57 -26.10 -14.73
N THR A 44 -47.30 -26.44 -14.89
CA THR A 44 -46.86 -27.64 -15.63
C THR A 44 -47.32 -28.92 -14.90
N GLU A 45 -47.28 -28.93 -13.55
CA GLU A 45 -47.77 -30.04 -12.74
C GLU A 45 -49.30 -30.26 -12.94
N ASP A 46 -50.05 -29.21 -12.96
CA ASP A 46 -51.51 -29.28 -13.21
C ASP A 46 -51.82 -29.74 -14.63
N LEU A 47 -51.07 -29.29 -15.65
CA LEU A 47 -51.19 -29.78 -17.01
C LEU A 47 -50.81 -31.28 -17.12
N PHE A 48 -49.76 -31.70 -16.43
CA PHE A 48 -49.34 -33.11 -16.36
C PHE A 48 -50.41 -33.99 -15.71
N LYS A 49 -51.02 -33.59 -14.59
CA LYS A 49 -52.12 -34.30 -13.93
C LYS A 49 -53.32 -34.50 -14.85
N ASN A 50 -53.55 -33.55 -15.77
CA ASN A 50 -54.60 -33.60 -16.77
C ASN A 50 -54.20 -34.34 -18.07
N GLY A 51 -52.99 -34.88 -18.15
CA GLY A 51 -52.48 -35.60 -19.31
C GLY A 51 -52.15 -34.72 -20.54
N LEU A 52 -51.98 -33.41 -20.35
CA LEU A 52 -51.79 -32.43 -21.41
C LEU A 52 -50.30 -32.18 -21.75
N VAL A 53 -49.39 -32.54 -20.85
CA VAL A 53 -47.93 -32.44 -21.05
C VAL A 53 -47.24 -33.72 -20.62
N ALA A 54 -45.98 -33.93 -21.09
CA ALA A 54 -45.17 -35.09 -20.73
C ALA A 54 -44.52 -34.89 -19.34
N GLU A 55 -44.24 -36.02 -18.68
CA GLU A 55 -43.48 -36.05 -17.40
C GLU A 55 -42.11 -35.34 -17.54
N TYR A 56 -41.51 -35.46 -18.71
CA TYR A 56 -40.23 -34.76 -19.04
C TYR A 56 -40.33 -33.25 -18.89
N ASP A 57 -41.45 -32.65 -19.27
CA ASP A 57 -41.66 -31.20 -19.18
C ASP A 57 -41.75 -30.76 -17.72
N LEU A 58 -42.42 -31.55 -16.86
CA LEU A 58 -42.55 -31.30 -15.44
C LEU A 58 -41.15 -31.42 -14.76
N ILE A 59 -40.41 -32.49 -15.05
CA ILE A 59 -39.07 -32.68 -14.51
C ILE A 59 -38.14 -31.53 -14.91
N THR A 60 -38.22 -31.11 -16.17
CA THR A 60 -37.42 -29.99 -16.68
C THR A 60 -37.70 -28.70 -15.93
N ALA A 61 -38.97 -28.36 -15.70
CA ALA A 61 -39.36 -27.19 -14.93
C ALA A 61 -38.87 -27.27 -13.45
N GLN A 62 -38.99 -28.45 -12.82
CA GLN A 62 -38.49 -28.67 -11.46
C GLN A 62 -36.98 -28.55 -11.35
N VAL A 63 -36.22 -29.03 -12.34
CA VAL A 63 -34.76 -28.88 -12.40
C VAL A 63 -34.37 -27.39 -12.53
N GLN A 64 -35.10 -26.62 -13.37
CA GLN A 64 -34.87 -25.18 -13.50
C GLN A 64 -35.05 -24.46 -12.16
N LEU A 65 -36.16 -24.76 -11.44
CA LEU A 65 -36.39 -24.22 -10.10
C LEU A 65 -35.28 -24.60 -9.11
N SER A 66 -34.86 -25.87 -9.13
CA SER A 66 -33.81 -26.37 -8.26
C SER A 66 -32.47 -25.69 -8.52
N ASN A 67 -32.16 -25.32 -9.76
CA ASN A 67 -30.95 -24.60 -10.13
C ASN A 67 -30.93 -23.14 -9.66
N LEU A 68 -32.08 -22.53 -9.39
CA LEU A 68 -32.16 -21.17 -8.87
C LEU A 68 -31.87 -21.10 -7.35
N LYS A 69 -32.20 -22.14 -6.59
CA LYS A 69 -32.00 -22.17 -5.12
C LYS A 69 -30.57 -21.91 -4.68
N PRO A 70 -29.54 -22.56 -5.28
CA PRO A 70 -28.14 -22.24 -4.96
C PRO A 70 -27.75 -20.80 -5.30
N GLN A 71 -28.31 -20.24 -6.37
CA GLN A 71 -28.02 -18.85 -6.77
C GLN A 71 -28.54 -17.84 -5.74
N VAL A 72 -29.74 -18.10 -5.19
CA VAL A 72 -30.29 -17.29 -4.08
C VAL A 72 -29.38 -17.36 -2.85
N LEU A 73 -28.88 -18.55 -2.52
CA LEU A 73 -27.97 -18.70 -1.39
C LEU A 73 -26.64 -17.97 -1.60
N GLN A 74 -26.11 -18.04 -2.81
CA GLN A 74 -24.89 -17.30 -3.20
C GLN A 74 -25.13 -15.79 -3.13
N ALA A 75 -26.27 -15.29 -3.59
CA ALA A 75 -26.61 -13.87 -3.50
C ALA A 75 -26.74 -13.39 -2.06
N LYS A 76 -27.32 -14.20 -1.17
CA LYS A 76 -27.34 -13.89 0.28
C LYS A 76 -25.92 -13.79 0.86
N SER A 77 -25.08 -14.77 0.57
CA SER A 77 -23.67 -14.73 1.02
C SER A 77 -22.91 -13.53 0.44
N ALA A 78 -23.21 -13.13 -0.80
CA ALA A 78 -22.60 -11.94 -1.41
C ALA A 78 -23.01 -10.65 -0.67
N ILE A 79 -24.26 -10.55 -0.20
CA ILE A 79 -24.71 -9.42 0.63
C ILE A 79 -23.93 -9.37 1.94
N ASP A 80 -23.75 -10.50 2.61
CA ASP A 80 -23.00 -10.56 3.88
C ASP A 80 -21.55 -10.12 3.67
N ILE A 81 -20.92 -10.58 2.60
CA ILE A 81 -19.54 -10.21 2.25
C ILE A 81 -19.44 -8.71 1.94
N THR A 82 -20.35 -8.16 1.12
CA THR A 82 -20.31 -6.74 0.76
C THR A 82 -20.61 -5.84 1.97
N LYS A 83 -21.52 -6.25 2.86
CA LYS A 83 -21.76 -5.55 4.14
C LYS A 83 -20.54 -5.60 5.05
N LEU A 84 -19.83 -6.71 5.12
CA LEU A 84 -18.58 -6.83 5.87
C LEU A 84 -17.50 -5.90 5.32
N GLN A 85 -17.35 -5.84 3.99
CA GLN A 85 -16.44 -4.89 3.34
C GLN A 85 -16.76 -3.43 3.69
N LEU A 86 -18.03 -3.06 3.66
CA LEU A 86 -18.47 -1.71 4.03
C LEU A 86 -18.13 -1.41 5.50
N LYS A 87 -18.39 -2.36 6.42
CA LYS A 87 -18.03 -2.23 7.83
C LYS A 87 -16.53 -2.03 8.02
N MET A 88 -15.69 -2.74 7.27
CA MET A 88 -14.21 -2.57 7.32
C MET A 88 -13.81 -1.14 6.98
N TYR A 89 -14.34 -0.56 5.91
CA TYR A 89 -14.03 0.82 5.53
C TYR A 89 -14.52 1.86 6.54
N LEU A 90 -15.64 1.57 7.21
CA LEU A 90 -16.23 2.44 8.23
C LEU A 90 -15.67 2.18 9.63
N SER A 91 -14.79 1.19 9.80
CA SER A 91 -14.27 0.74 11.09
C SER A 91 -15.38 0.37 12.09
N ILE A 92 -16.49 -0.20 11.59
CA ILE A 92 -17.61 -0.67 12.40
C ILE A 92 -17.30 -2.10 12.87
N PRO A 93 -17.47 -2.44 14.15
CA PRO A 93 -17.31 -3.81 14.65
C PRO A 93 -18.25 -4.79 13.95
N GLU A 94 -17.82 -6.03 13.79
CA GLU A 94 -18.58 -7.07 13.08
C GLU A 94 -19.94 -7.38 13.74
N ASN A 95 -20.02 -7.26 15.05
CA ASN A 95 -21.23 -7.54 15.85
C ASN A 95 -22.33 -6.47 15.69
N VAL A 96 -22.07 -5.36 15.01
CA VAL A 96 -23.07 -4.31 14.75
C VAL A 96 -23.77 -4.62 13.43
N GLU A 97 -25.08 -4.74 13.43
CA GLU A 97 -25.87 -4.89 12.22
C GLU A 97 -25.96 -3.57 11.46
N VAL A 98 -25.68 -3.61 10.16
CA VAL A 98 -25.71 -2.45 9.26
C VAL A 98 -26.80 -2.68 8.22
N GLU A 99 -27.77 -1.79 8.21
CA GLU A 99 -28.74 -1.69 7.12
C GLU A 99 -28.38 -0.53 6.19
N VAL A 100 -28.41 -0.80 4.90
CA VAL A 100 -28.17 0.19 3.86
C VAL A 100 -29.51 0.71 3.37
N LYS A 101 -29.71 2.04 3.38
CA LYS A 101 -30.94 2.67 2.92
C LYS A 101 -30.76 3.23 1.52
N GLY A 102 -31.78 3.13 0.68
CA GLY A 102 -31.81 3.64 -0.68
C GLY A 102 -31.81 2.54 -1.73
N THR A 103 -32.09 2.90 -2.96
CA THR A 103 -32.12 2.00 -4.11
C THR A 103 -31.13 2.50 -5.16
N LEU A 104 -30.70 1.64 -6.08
CA LEU A 104 -29.84 2.07 -7.20
C LEU A 104 -30.54 3.09 -8.12
N ASP A 105 -31.87 3.02 -8.22
CA ASP A 105 -32.63 3.95 -9.04
C ASP A 105 -32.61 5.38 -8.51
N ASP A 106 -32.50 5.58 -7.19
CA ASP A 106 -32.36 6.92 -6.58
C ASP A 106 -31.09 7.66 -7.06
N PHE A 107 -30.08 6.90 -7.49
CA PHE A 107 -28.80 7.44 -7.97
C PHE A 107 -28.73 7.55 -9.49
N ARG A 108 -29.58 6.83 -10.21
CA ARG A 108 -29.62 6.79 -11.68
C ARG A 108 -29.91 8.18 -12.27
N GLU A 109 -30.83 8.89 -11.70
CA GLU A 109 -31.23 10.23 -12.17
C GLU A 109 -30.06 11.22 -12.02
N ARG A 110 -29.31 11.18 -10.91
CA ARG A 110 -28.12 12.02 -10.70
C ARG A 110 -27.00 11.72 -11.70
N VAL A 111 -26.80 10.46 -12.05
CA VAL A 111 -25.79 10.06 -13.03
C VAL A 111 -26.18 10.47 -14.44
N LEU A 112 -27.47 10.36 -14.77
CA LEU A 112 -28.01 10.71 -16.11
C LEU A 112 -28.10 12.22 -16.33
N LEU A 113 -28.41 13.01 -15.29
CA LEU A 113 -28.49 14.45 -15.37
C LEU A 113 -27.13 15.13 -15.50
N GLY A 114 -26.02 14.36 -15.31
CA GLY A 114 -24.68 14.87 -15.41
C GLY A 114 -24.54 16.14 -14.57
N GLU A 115 -24.25 16.04 -13.29
CA GLU A 115 -23.76 17.23 -12.58
C GLU A 115 -22.60 17.77 -13.41
N ASP A 116 -22.70 19.04 -13.80
CA ASP A 116 -21.65 19.74 -14.55
C ASP A 116 -20.42 19.84 -13.65
N TYR A 117 -19.65 18.74 -13.63
CA TYR A 117 -18.36 18.73 -12.98
C TYR A 117 -17.46 19.66 -13.79
N SER A 118 -17.43 20.92 -13.41
CA SER A 118 -16.32 21.77 -13.80
C SER A 118 -15.04 21.07 -13.29
N MET A 119 -14.40 20.35 -14.19
CA MET A 119 -13.15 19.65 -13.89
C MET A 119 -12.07 20.70 -13.67
N ASP A 120 -12.02 21.28 -12.47
CA ASP A 120 -10.87 22.06 -12.06
C ASP A 120 -9.71 21.08 -11.80
N ILE A 121 -8.94 20.85 -12.85
CA ILE A 121 -7.78 19.95 -12.84
C ILE A 121 -6.70 20.47 -11.89
N SER A 122 -6.69 21.78 -11.55
CA SER A 122 -5.69 22.39 -10.66
C SER A 122 -5.69 21.80 -9.25
N GLU A 123 -6.83 21.33 -8.78
CA GLU A 123 -7.02 20.69 -7.47
C GLU A 123 -6.73 19.17 -7.47
N ASN A 124 -6.37 18.61 -8.63
CA ASN A 124 -6.09 17.18 -8.74
C ASN A 124 -4.83 16.81 -7.95
N THR A 125 -5.01 15.98 -6.92
CA THR A 125 -3.91 15.54 -6.03
C THR A 125 -2.84 14.74 -6.75
N THR A 126 -3.19 14.03 -7.82
CA THR A 126 -2.23 13.26 -8.63
C THR A 126 -1.33 14.20 -9.43
N LEU A 127 -1.91 15.21 -10.08
CA LEU A 127 -1.12 16.22 -10.80
C LEU A 127 -0.19 16.97 -9.87
N ARG A 128 -0.67 17.38 -8.70
CA ARG A 128 0.16 18.04 -7.69
C ARG A 128 1.30 17.14 -7.20
N THR A 129 1.08 15.84 -7.10
CA THR A 129 2.14 14.89 -6.72
C THR A 129 3.18 14.78 -7.83
N LEU A 130 2.77 14.75 -9.09
CA LEU A 130 3.68 14.75 -10.24
C LEU A 130 4.50 16.06 -10.33
N ASP A 131 3.91 17.20 -10.04
CA ASP A 131 4.63 18.49 -10.00
C ASP A 131 5.71 18.49 -8.91
N ILE A 132 5.38 17.99 -7.72
CA ILE A 132 6.37 17.84 -6.63
C ILE A 132 7.48 16.85 -7.03
N GLN A 133 7.16 15.76 -7.71
CA GLN A 133 8.16 14.81 -8.20
C GLN A 133 9.07 15.44 -9.26
N ARG A 134 8.52 16.25 -10.16
CA ARG A 134 9.31 17.02 -11.14
C ARG A 134 10.27 17.97 -10.43
N GLU A 135 9.79 18.76 -9.48
CA GLU A 135 10.61 19.66 -8.68
C GLU A 135 11.73 18.92 -7.93
N LEU A 136 11.42 17.75 -7.38
CA LEU A 136 12.42 16.89 -6.74
C LEU A 136 13.53 16.47 -7.72
N LEU A 137 13.17 16.08 -8.94
CA LEU A 137 14.13 15.69 -9.97
C LEU A 137 14.99 16.89 -10.41
N GLU A 138 14.41 18.07 -10.55
CA GLU A 138 15.15 19.31 -10.83
C GLU A 138 16.16 19.64 -9.73
N HIS A 139 15.76 19.45 -8.47
CA HIS A 139 16.69 19.61 -7.33
C HIS A 139 17.79 18.54 -7.31
N GLN A 140 17.46 17.28 -7.66
CA GLN A 140 18.47 16.23 -7.78
C GLN A 140 19.46 16.53 -8.90
N GLU A 141 19.01 17.04 -10.04
CA GLU A 141 19.90 17.49 -11.12
C GLU A 141 20.87 18.57 -10.64
N LYS A 142 20.36 19.60 -9.94
CA LYS A 142 21.21 20.64 -9.33
C LYS A 142 22.22 20.06 -8.34
N LEU A 143 21.80 19.09 -7.52
CA LEU A 143 22.68 18.38 -6.59
C LEU A 143 23.81 17.65 -7.33
N ILE A 144 23.50 16.97 -8.42
CA ILE A 144 24.49 16.30 -9.26
C ILE A 144 25.46 17.33 -9.86
N GLN A 145 24.96 18.49 -10.31
CA GLN A 145 25.81 19.56 -10.82
C GLN A 145 26.76 20.10 -9.75
N THR A 146 26.31 20.21 -8.48
CA THR A 146 27.19 20.66 -7.38
C THR A 146 28.30 19.66 -7.04
N THR A 147 28.14 18.37 -7.37
CA THR A 147 29.24 17.40 -7.18
C THR A 147 30.45 17.62 -8.08
N ARG A 148 30.33 18.49 -9.07
CA ARG A 148 31.43 18.95 -9.93
C ARG A 148 32.16 20.17 -9.35
N MET A 149 31.62 20.79 -8.30
CA MET A 149 32.24 21.95 -7.65
C MET A 149 33.29 21.53 -6.63
N PRO A 150 34.28 22.36 -6.37
CA PRO A 150 35.21 22.09 -5.23
C PRO A 150 34.48 22.01 -3.93
N THR A 151 34.82 21.00 -3.12
CA THR A 151 34.33 20.87 -1.76
C THR A 151 35.39 21.28 -0.75
N ILE A 152 34.99 22.10 0.21
CA ILE A 152 35.85 22.54 1.32
C ILE A 152 35.29 21.93 2.61
N ALA A 153 36.11 21.17 3.32
CA ALA A 153 35.78 20.62 4.62
C ALA A 153 36.79 21.05 5.65
N ALA A 154 36.33 21.51 6.79
CA ALA A 154 37.18 21.75 7.96
C ALA A 154 36.91 20.62 8.98
N PHE A 155 37.97 20.11 9.60
CA PHE A 155 37.84 19.07 10.61
C PHE A 155 38.72 19.37 11.83
N GLY A 156 38.21 18.98 12.98
CA GLY A 156 38.96 18.99 14.24
C GLY A 156 38.73 17.64 14.92
N GLN A 157 39.80 16.99 15.30
CA GLN A 157 39.77 15.71 16.02
C GLN A 157 40.66 15.79 17.25
N ILE A 158 40.13 15.44 18.37
CA ILE A 158 40.87 15.22 19.61
C ILE A 158 40.76 13.73 19.91
N SER A 159 41.93 13.10 20.02
CA SER A 159 41.97 11.66 20.35
C SER A 159 42.68 11.49 21.71
N TYR A 160 42.27 10.49 22.45
CA TYR A 160 42.88 10.09 23.69
C TYR A 160 43.44 8.70 23.50
N ILE A 161 44.80 8.61 23.45
CA ILE A 161 45.47 7.37 23.13
C ILE A 161 46.37 6.98 24.31
N GLY A 162 46.09 5.84 24.93
CA GLY A 162 46.96 5.19 25.88
C GLY A 162 47.84 4.14 25.16
N GLN A 163 49.12 4.25 25.28
CA GLN A 163 50.05 3.28 24.72
C GLN A 163 50.80 2.55 25.84
N GLU A 164 50.82 1.24 25.76
CA GLU A 164 51.66 0.40 26.62
C GLU A 164 52.97 0.13 25.89
N ARG A 165 54.06 0.40 26.56
CA ARG A 165 55.40 0.03 26.06
C ARG A 165 55.58 -1.46 26.34
N VAL A 166 55.52 -2.28 25.30
CA VAL A 166 55.91 -3.70 25.40
C VAL A 166 57.43 -3.77 25.49
N ASP A 167 57.93 -4.21 26.63
CA ASP A 167 59.37 -4.43 26.83
C ASP A 167 59.80 -5.72 26.08
N LEU A 168 60.29 -5.51 24.86
CA LEU A 168 60.87 -6.59 24.05
C LEU A 168 62.32 -6.93 24.45
N SER A 169 62.86 -6.32 25.52
CA SER A 169 64.27 -6.53 25.93
C SER A 169 64.53 -7.98 26.30
N GLY A 170 63.54 -8.71 26.84
CA GLY A 170 63.65 -10.13 27.13
C GLY A 170 63.71 -11.04 25.89
N LEU A 171 63.14 -10.59 24.74
CA LEU A 171 63.16 -11.37 23.51
C LEU A 171 64.42 -11.10 22.66
N MET A 172 64.99 -9.91 22.75
CA MET A 172 66.12 -9.47 21.95
C MET A 172 67.45 -9.43 22.78
N GLY A 173 67.40 -9.73 24.07
CA GLY A 173 68.58 -9.70 25.01
C GLY A 173 69.70 -10.72 24.72
N GLY A 174 69.53 -11.54 23.67
CA GLY A 174 70.56 -12.46 23.20
C GLY A 174 71.41 -12.00 22.02
N ALA A 175 71.04 -10.91 21.34
CA ALA A 175 71.63 -10.55 20.05
C ALA A 175 72.33 -9.17 19.97
N MET A 176 72.18 -8.28 20.97
CA MET A 176 72.83 -6.97 20.97
C MET A 176 73.14 -6.49 22.39
N GLY A 177 74.42 -6.35 22.67
CA GLY A 177 74.98 -6.01 23.97
C GLY A 177 74.38 -4.85 24.71
N GLY A 178 73.87 -5.14 25.91
CA GLY A 178 73.95 -4.34 27.11
C GLY A 178 73.60 -2.87 27.13
N ALA A 179 72.41 -2.50 26.69
CA ALA A 179 71.82 -1.21 27.07
C ALA A 179 70.60 -1.47 27.98
N THR A 180 70.82 -1.54 29.29
CA THR A 180 69.77 -1.50 30.31
C THR A 180 69.11 -0.12 30.31
N LEU A 181 67.91 -0.06 29.87
CA LEU A 181 67.05 1.14 30.04
C LEU A 181 66.72 1.29 31.53
N PRO A 182 66.74 2.50 32.09
CA PRO A 182 66.47 2.72 33.50
C PRO A 182 65.09 2.18 33.90
N ALA A 183 65.10 1.42 34.99
CA ALA A 183 63.96 0.63 35.48
C ALA A 183 62.77 1.46 36.05
N ASN A 184 62.69 2.77 35.79
CA ASN A 184 61.65 3.65 36.39
C ASN A 184 60.89 4.51 35.39
N GLN A 185 60.48 3.95 34.23
CA GLN A 185 59.54 4.60 33.35
C GLN A 185 58.28 3.80 33.38
N SER A 186 57.14 4.52 33.67
CA SER A 186 55.82 3.94 33.66
C SER A 186 55.53 3.27 32.31
N LYS A 187 55.03 2.03 32.35
CA LYS A 187 54.69 1.24 31.16
C LYS A 187 53.61 1.88 30.30
N PHE A 188 52.87 2.83 30.86
CA PHE A 188 51.77 3.51 30.19
C PHE A 188 52.08 4.98 30.04
N TRP A 189 51.87 5.51 28.85
CA TRP A 189 51.87 6.94 28.58
C TRP A 189 50.61 7.30 27.85
N TRP A 190 50.07 8.49 28.15
CA TRP A 190 48.90 9.00 27.55
C TRP A 190 49.25 10.14 26.60
N GLN A 191 48.69 10.10 25.39
CA GLN A 191 48.86 11.17 24.41
C GLN A 191 47.49 11.73 24.05
N TYR A 192 47.48 13.03 23.83
CA TYR A 192 46.27 13.80 23.41
C TYR A 192 46.56 14.41 22.04
N PRO A 193 46.62 13.65 20.94
CA PRO A 193 46.83 14.21 19.63
C PRO A 193 45.61 15.05 19.26
N ILE A 194 45.82 16.32 18.97
CA ILE A 194 44.86 17.25 18.45
C ILE A 194 45.20 17.46 16.98
N ASN A 195 44.30 17.09 16.11
CA ASN A 195 44.43 17.28 14.69
C ASN A 195 43.38 18.30 14.23
N VAL A 196 43.82 19.41 13.66
CA VAL A 196 42.95 20.43 13.07
C VAL A 196 43.41 20.66 11.65
N GLY A 197 42.49 20.65 10.74
CA GLY A 197 42.79 20.83 9.32
C GLY A 197 41.66 21.32 8.49
N ALA A 198 41.99 21.77 7.29
CA ALA A 198 41.06 22.04 6.24
C ALA A 198 41.45 21.25 5.00
N GLN A 199 40.47 20.65 4.34
CA GLN A 199 40.64 19.88 3.12
C GLN A 199 39.85 20.55 2.00
N ILE A 200 40.52 20.79 0.87
CA ILE A 200 39.89 21.24 -0.38
C ILE A 200 39.98 20.07 -1.37
N SER A 201 38.85 19.62 -1.85
CA SER A 201 38.78 18.55 -2.87
C SER A 201 38.21 19.11 -4.15
N ILE A 202 39.00 19.08 -5.22
CA ILE A 202 38.62 19.57 -6.56
C ILE A 202 38.56 18.37 -7.49
N PRO A 203 37.36 17.93 -7.92
CA PRO A 203 37.24 16.81 -8.86
C PRO A 203 37.65 17.27 -10.27
N ILE A 204 38.86 16.90 -10.71
CA ILE A 204 39.42 17.28 -12.03
C ILE A 204 38.87 16.34 -13.12
N PHE A 205 38.76 15.04 -12.86
CA PHE A 205 38.28 14.03 -13.80
C PHE A 205 37.59 12.86 -13.09
N ALA A 206 36.38 12.57 -13.50
CA ALA A 206 35.57 11.48 -12.89
C ALA A 206 35.29 10.35 -13.89
N GLY A 207 36.04 10.22 -14.99
CA GLY A 207 35.96 9.09 -15.92
C GLY A 207 34.56 8.81 -16.48
N LEU A 208 33.84 9.83 -16.92
CA LEU A 208 32.46 9.73 -17.47
C LEU A 208 31.40 9.14 -16.52
N LYS A 209 31.75 8.78 -15.28
CA LYS A 209 30.77 8.25 -14.29
C LYS A 209 29.68 9.25 -13.88
N LYS A 210 29.82 10.53 -14.23
CA LYS A 210 28.91 11.62 -13.86
C LYS A 210 28.18 12.22 -15.07
N THR A 211 28.13 11.50 -16.20
CA THR A 211 27.55 12.03 -17.46
C THR A 211 26.28 11.27 -17.87
N ASN A 212 25.87 10.26 -17.12
CA ASN A 212 24.60 9.54 -17.32
C ASN A 212 23.60 9.87 -16.21
#